data_5db2f3306d570dc8c238f5842bf21ba8
#
_entry.id   5db2f3306d570dc8c238f5842bf21ba8
#
_cell.length_a   1.000
_cell.length_b   1.000
_cell.length_c   1.000
_cell.angle_alpha   90.00
_cell.angle_beta   90.00
_cell.angle_gamma   90.00
#
_symmetry.space_group_name_H-M   'P 1'
#
loop_
_entity.id
_entity.type
_entity.pdbx_description
1 polymer ?
#
loop_
_entity_poly.entity_id
_entity_poly.type
_entity_poly.pdbx_seq_one_letter_code
_entity_poly.pdbx_strand_id
1 'polypeptide(L)'
;NVVWAAIDHGKTIAETFKKFYEVYSDRMITVADDSSYLMIDTNPYNYKGGDSSLIEAGLNHIETLNKALGLPDWLYEEMLKTRALDGRQKESFDNVTVTWSYHPDQGMEVIYRSNH
;
A
#
# COMPACT_ATOMS: atom_id res chain seq x y z
N ASN A 1 -8.96 -5.97 -13.29
CA ASN A 1 -9.99 -6.48 -12.41
C ASN A 1 -11.16 -5.50 -12.31
N VAL A 2 -12.33 -5.96 -12.72
CA VAL A 2 -13.51 -5.11 -12.76
C VAL A 2 -13.93 -4.56 -11.40
N VAL A 3 -13.62 -5.30 -10.33
CA VAL A 3 -13.95 -4.84 -8.97
C VAL A 3 -13.31 -3.50 -8.67
N TRP A 4 -12.08 -3.34 -9.11
CA TRP A 4 -11.32 -2.13 -8.81
C TRP A 4 -11.71 -0.98 -9.73
N ALA A 5 -12.12 -1.29 -10.95
CA ALA A 5 -12.57 -0.25 -11.87
C ALA A 5 -13.78 0.51 -11.31
N ALA A 6 -14.53 -0.12 -10.42
CA ALA A 6 -15.72 0.48 -9.85
C ALA A 6 -15.44 1.69 -8.94
N ILE A 7 -14.17 1.93 -8.56
CA ILE A 7 -13.86 3.09 -7.73
C ILE A 7 -14.28 4.40 -8.39
N ASP A 8 -14.25 4.44 -9.74
CA ASP A 8 -14.62 5.63 -10.49
C ASP A 8 -16.12 5.87 -10.54
N HIS A 9 -16.90 4.99 -9.95
CA HIS A 9 -18.34 5.08 -9.94
C HIS A 9 -18.89 5.51 -8.58
N GLY A 10 -18.13 6.36 -7.88
CA GLY A 10 -18.60 6.95 -6.63
C GLY A 10 -18.24 6.19 -5.37
N LYS A 11 -17.44 5.15 -5.48
CA LYS A 11 -16.96 4.46 -4.28
C LYS A 11 -15.95 5.33 -3.57
N THR A 12 -16.02 5.34 -2.25
CA THR A 12 -15.08 6.11 -1.44
C THR A 12 -13.76 5.35 -1.32
N ILE A 13 -12.71 6.07 -0.96
CA ILE A 13 -11.42 5.46 -0.69
C ILE A 13 -11.53 4.47 0.46
N ALA A 14 -12.31 4.83 1.50
CA ALA A 14 -12.54 3.95 2.65
C ALA A 14 -13.15 2.62 2.24
N GLU A 15 -14.12 2.65 1.32
CA GLU A 15 -14.74 1.44 0.81
C GLU A 15 -13.75 0.59 0.01
N THR A 16 -12.86 1.23 -0.73
CA THR A 16 -11.80 0.52 -1.46
C THR A 16 -10.84 -0.17 -0.51
N PHE A 17 -10.45 0.50 0.57
CA PHE A 17 -9.59 -0.11 1.59
C PHE A 17 -10.26 -1.34 2.21
N LYS A 18 -11.52 -1.20 2.58
CA LYS A 18 -12.28 -2.29 3.20
C LYS A 18 -12.38 -3.47 2.24
N LYS A 19 -12.71 -3.21 0.99
CA LYS A 19 -12.85 -4.25 -0.02
C LYS A 19 -11.52 -4.94 -0.29
N PHE A 20 -10.44 -4.18 -0.38
CA PHE A 20 -9.12 -4.74 -0.58
C PHE A 20 -8.75 -5.69 0.56
N TYR A 21 -9.00 -5.28 1.79
CA TYR A 21 -8.73 -6.12 2.95
C TYR A 21 -9.58 -7.39 2.93
N GLU A 22 -10.85 -7.30 2.53
CA GLU A 22 -11.72 -8.47 2.42
C GLU A 22 -11.20 -9.49 1.42
N VAL A 23 -10.62 -9.01 0.31
CA VAL A 23 -10.14 -9.89 -0.76
C VAL A 23 -8.75 -10.46 -0.46
N TYR A 24 -7.87 -9.65 0.11
CA TYR A 24 -6.46 -9.99 0.28
C TYR A 24 -6.02 -10.05 1.74
N SER A 25 -6.93 -10.26 2.67
CA SER A 25 -6.65 -10.27 4.10
C SER A 25 -5.40 -11.12 4.39
N ASP A 26 -4.43 -10.47 5.04
CA ASP A 26 -3.09 -11.01 5.19
C ASP A 26 -2.42 -10.29 6.36
N ARG A 27 -1.38 -10.89 6.93
CA ARG A 27 -0.64 -10.26 8.03
C ARG A 27 0.13 -9.02 7.61
N MET A 28 0.38 -8.87 6.31
CA MET A 28 1.05 -7.71 5.76
C MET A 28 0.11 -6.51 5.64
N ILE A 29 -1.19 -6.71 5.74
CA ILE A 29 -2.19 -5.66 5.49
C ILE A 29 -2.93 -5.31 6.77
N THR A 30 -2.95 -4.02 7.11
CA THR A 30 -3.69 -3.50 8.27
C THR A 30 -4.61 -2.38 7.79
N VAL A 31 -5.86 -2.42 8.24
CA VAL A 31 -6.84 -1.38 7.94
C VAL A 31 -7.33 -0.80 9.26
N ALA A 32 -7.42 0.53 9.34
CA ALA A 32 -7.95 1.20 10.52
C ALA A 32 -9.42 0.81 10.73
N ASP A 33 -9.90 0.80 11.97
CA ASP A 33 -11.27 0.46 12.31
C ASP A 33 -12.28 1.32 11.55
N ASP A 34 -11.95 2.59 11.35
CA ASP A 34 -12.80 3.53 10.63
C ASP A 34 -12.48 3.59 9.14
N SER A 35 -11.60 2.72 8.66
CA SER A 35 -11.15 2.66 7.28
C SER A 35 -10.47 3.94 6.77
N SER A 36 -9.93 4.75 7.69
CA SER A 36 -9.25 6.00 7.32
C SER A 36 -7.89 5.77 6.70
N TYR A 37 -7.26 4.62 6.98
CA TYR A 37 -5.98 4.29 6.36
C TYR A 37 -5.88 2.78 6.14
N LEU A 38 -4.97 2.41 5.24
CA LEU A 38 -4.55 1.02 5.03
C LEU A 38 -3.03 1.01 4.96
N MET A 39 -2.41 0.06 5.65
CA MET A 39 -0.95 -0.09 5.66
C MET A 39 -0.57 -1.44 5.10
N ILE A 40 0.48 -1.46 4.28
CA ILE A 40 1.08 -2.70 3.78
C ILE A 40 2.53 -2.73 4.24
N ASP A 41 2.91 -3.82 4.92
CA ASP A 41 4.27 -4.04 5.42
C ASP A 41 4.80 -5.31 4.75
N THR A 42 5.88 -5.18 3.97
CA THR A 42 6.44 -6.31 3.24
C THR A 42 7.29 -7.24 4.11
N ASN A 43 7.53 -6.86 5.36
CA ASN A 43 8.26 -7.71 6.29
C ASN A 43 7.65 -7.60 7.70
N PRO A 44 6.42 -8.11 7.89
CA PRO A 44 5.68 -7.90 9.14
C PRO A 44 6.34 -8.56 10.36
N TYR A 45 7.23 -9.50 10.15
CA TYR A 45 7.93 -10.19 11.24
C TYR A 45 9.34 -9.65 11.47
N ASN A 46 9.75 -8.64 10.71
CA ASN A 46 11.07 -8.01 10.81
C ASN A 46 12.21 -9.02 10.69
N TYR A 47 12.08 -9.97 9.77
CA TYR A 47 13.17 -10.90 9.50
C TYR A 47 14.37 -10.14 8.97
N LYS A 48 15.53 -10.39 9.56
CA LYS A 48 16.76 -9.71 9.16
C LYS A 48 17.04 -9.98 7.67
N GLY A 49 17.19 -8.90 6.90
CA GLY A 49 17.39 -8.99 5.45
C GLY A 49 16.12 -9.30 4.68
N GLY A 50 14.99 -9.47 5.38
CA GLY A 50 13.70 -9.75 4.77
C GLY A 50 13.51 -11.22 4.41
N ASP A 51 12.35 -11.53 3.86
CA ASP A 51 11.99 -12.85 3.34
C ASP A 51 11.49 -12.65 1.93
N SER A 52 12.14 -13.28 0.95
CA SER A 52 11.85 -13.01 -0.46
C SER A 52 10.41 -13.33 -0.86
N SER A 53 9.82 -14.37 -0.27
CA SER A 53 8.43 -14.72 -0.55
C SER A 53 7.47 -13.66 -0.03
N LEU A 54 7.72 -13.16 1.19
CA LEU A 54 6.89 -12.12 1.78
C LEU A 54 7.07 -10.79 1.04
N ILE A 55 8.30 -10.46 0.69
CA ILE A 55 8.59 -9.23 -0.04
C ILE A 55 7.85 -9.24 -1.38
N GLU A 56 7.92 -10.34 -2.12
CA GLU A 56 7.24 -10.45 -3.41
C GLU A 56 5.73 -10.31 -3.25
N ALA A 57 5.15 -11.00 -2.27
CA ALA A 57 3.72 -10.91 -2.01
C ALA A 57 3.31 -9.49 -1.61
N GLY A 58 4.10 -8.85 -0.74
CA GLY A 58 3.82 -7.49 -0.30
C GLY A 58 3.90 -6.48 -1.44
N LEU A 59 4.89 -6.61 -2.31
CA LEU A 59 5.01 -5.73 -3.47
C LEU A 59 3.84 -5.93 -4.44
N ASN A 60 3.37 -7.17 -4.60
CA ASN A 60 2.18 -7.43 -5.41
C ASN A 60 0.93 -6.78 -4.82
N HIS A 61 0.79 -6.80 -3.50
CA HIS A 61 -0.32 -6.11 -2.84
C HIS A 61 -0.25 -4.61 -3.07
N ILE A 62 0.93 -4.03 -2.96
CA ILE A 62 1.14 -2.59 -3.18
C ILE A 62 0.77 -2.22 -4.61
N GLU A 63 1.25 -2.98 -5.59
CA GLU A 63 0.94 -2.72 -6.99
C GLU A 63 -0.55 -2.82 -7.25
N THR A 64 -1.19 -3.86 -6.71
CA THR A 64 -2.62 -4.08 -6.89
C THR A 64 -3.43 -2.93 -6.29
N LEU A 65 -3.08 -2.51 -5.08
CA LEU A 65 -3.80 -1.42 -4.42
C LEU A 65 -3.58 -0.09 -5.13
N ASN A 66 -2.36 0.18 -5.60
CA ASN A 66 -2.10 1.40 -6.37
C ASN A 66 -3.01 1.47 -7.60
N LYS A 67 -3.17 0.36 -8.30
CA LYS A 67 -4.06 0.29 -9.46
C LYS A 67 -5.52 0.46 -9.05
N ALA A 68 -5.92 -0.15 -7.95
CA ALA A 68 -7.29 -0.05 -7.45
C ALA A 68 -7.65 1.39 -7.11
N LEU A 69 -6.69 2.15 -6.59
CA LEU A 69 -6.89 3.54 -6.21
C LEU A 69 -6.71 4.51 -7.39
N GLY A 70 -6.36 3.99 -8.56
CA GLY A 70 -6.14 4.83 -9.74
C GLY A 70 -4.87 5.65 -9.68
N LEU A 71 -3.89 5.21 -8.90
CA LEU A 71 -2.63 5.93 -8.75
C LEU A 71 -1.73 5.71 -9.97
N PRO A 72 -0.88 6.69 -10.31
CA PRO A 72 -0.06 6.59 -11.52
C PRO A 72 1.03 5.51 -11.38
N ASP A 73 1.41 4.93 -12.52
CA ASP A 73 2.41 3.87 -12.57
C ASP A 73 3.77 4.32 -12.01
N TRP A 74 4.11 5.59 -12.17
CA TRP A 74 5.40 6.08 -11.70
C TRP A 74 5.53 5.99 -10.18
N LEU A 75 4.41 5.99 -9.45
CA LEU A 75 4.45 5.88 -7.99
C LEU A 75 5.07 4.56 -7.55
N TYR A 76 4.63 3.46 -8.15
CA TYR A 76 5.19 2.16 -7.82
C TYR A 76 6.68 2.10 -8.18
N GLU A 77 7.07 2.67 -9.32
CA GLU A 77 8.47 2.75 -9.72
C GLU A 77 9.30 3.50 -8.69
N GLU A 78 8.78 4.63 -8.18
CA GLU A 78 9.47 5.39 -7.15
C GLU A 78 9.60 4.60 -5.85
N MET A 79 8.56 3.87 -5.49
CA MET A 79 8.60 3.01 -4.30
C MET A 79 9.71 1.97 -4.42
N LEU A 80 9.83 1.35 -5.60
CA LEU A 80 10.85 0.32 -5.83
C LEU A 80 12.27 0.86 -5.77
N LYS A 81 12.45 2.15 -6.04
CA LYS A 81 13.77 2.79 -6.01
C LYS A 81 14.13 3.37 -4.66
N THR A 82 13.20 3.38 -3.72
CA THR A 82 13.44 3.99 -2.40
C THR A 82 14.43 3.17 -1.60
N ARG A 83 15.42 3.85 -1.02
CA ARG A 83 16.46 3.23 -0.20
C ARG A 83 16.29 3.65 1.25
N ALA A 84 16.92 2.93 2.16
CA ALA A 84 16.89 3.28 3.58
C ALA A 84 17.38 4.71 3.82
N LEU A 85 18.37 5.15 3.05
CA LEU A 85 18.94 6.50 3.17
C LEU A 85 17.97 7.59 2.76
N ASP A 86 16.96 7.26 1.96
CA ASP A 86 16.02 8.26 1.46
C ASP A 86 15.00 8.66 2.50
N GLY A 87 14.84 7.87 3.56
CA GLY A 87 13.89 8.15 4.61
C GLY A 87 12.44 7.95 4.15
N ARG A 88 11.52 8.56 4.87
CA ARG A 88 10.09 8.44 4.56
C ARG A 88 9.74 9.38 3.39
N GLN A 89 9.08 8.82 2.41
CA GLN A 89 8.62 9.55 1.23
C GLN A 89 7.11 9.78 1.33
N LYS A 90 6.60 10.79 0.63
CA LYS A 90 5.19 11.14 0.67
C LYS A 90 4.74 11.70 -0.68
N GLU A 91 3.58 11.26 -1.15
CA GLU A 91 2.92 11.84 -2.31
C GLU A 91 1.44 12.00 -1.99
N SER A 92 0.88 13.15 -2.34
CA SER A 92 -0.53 13.44 -2.13
C SER A 92 -1.27 13.49 -3.45
N PHE A 93 -2.40 12.78 -3.48
CA PHE A 93 -3.30 12.76 -4.64
C PHE A 93 -4.65 13.33 -4.19
N ASP A 94 -5.59 13.50 -5.10
CA ASP A 94 -6.87 14.13 -4.77
C ASP A 94 -7.59 13.45 -3.61
N ASN A 95 -7.61 12.12 -3.60
CA ASN A 95 -8.41 11.36 -2.65
C ASN A 95 -7.59 10.59 -1.63
N VAL A 96 -6.29 10.47 -1.83
CA VAL A 96 -5.45 9.65 -0.97
C VAL A 96 -4.06 10.25 -0.85
N THR A 97 -3.47 10.13 0.32
CA THR A 97 -2.08 10.48 0.56
C THR A 97 -1.32 9.20 0.85
N VAL A 98 -0.21 9.00 0.18
CA VAL A 98 0.62 7.80 0.30
C VAL A 98 1.94 8.16 0.92
N THR A 99 2.33 7.47 1.98
CA THR A 99 3.65 7.60 2.58
C THR A 99 4.31 6.23 2.59
N TRP A 100 5.61 6.20 2.35
CA TRP A 100 6.34 4.93 2.36
C TRP A 100 7.78 5.14 2.81
N SER A 101 8.37 4.06 3.32
CA SER A 101 9.78 4.03 3.69
C SER A 101 10.30 2.62 3.48
N TYR A 102 11.60 2.49 3.37
CA TYR A 102 12.25 1.19 3.21
C TYR A 102 13.34 1.01 4.27
N HIS A 103 13.42 -0.19 4.81
CA HIS A 103 14.52 -0.59 5.70
C HIS A 103 14.85 -2.05 5.42
N PRO A 104 16.14 -2.41 5.32
CA PRO A 104 16.52 -3.80 4.98
C PRO A 104 15.96 -4.85 5.92
N ASP A 105 15.80 -4.53 7.20
CA ASP A 105 15.34 -5.47 8.22
C ASP A 105 13.86 -5.33 8.54
N GLN A 106 13.23 -4.19 8.18
CA GLN A 106 11.81 -3.94 8.44
C GLN A 106 10.97 -3.99 7.16
N GLY A 107 11.64 -4.05 6.01
CA GLY A 107 10.96 -4.07 4.73
C GLY A 107 10.42 -2.71 4.32
N MET A 108 9.62 -2.70 3.26
CA MET A 108 8.93 -1.50 2.83
C MET A 108 7.58 -1.41 3.54
N GLU A 109 7.32 -0.27 4.16
CA GLU A 109 6.02 0.04 4.75
C GLU A 109 5.37 1.13 3.94
N VAL A 110 4.15 0.90 3.50
CA VAL A 110 3.38 1.88 2.75
C VAL A 110 2.08 2.13 3.49
N ILE A 111 1.77 3.41 3.72
CA ILE A 111 0.53 3.80 4.37
C ILE A 111 -0.27 4.64 3.38
N TYR A 112 -1.49 4.21 3.12
CA TYR A 112 -2.45 4.91 2.28
C TYR A 112 -3.48 5.54 3.19
N ARG A 113 -3.63 6.86 3.15
CA ARG A 113 -4.61 7.57 3.97
C ARG A 113 -5.64 8.22 3.11
N SER A 114 -6.90 8.07 3.50
CA SER A 114 -7.99 8.78 2.85
C SER A 114 -7.89 10.26 3.21
N ASN A 115 -8.06 11.13 2.22
CA ASN A 115 -8.06 12.59 2.43
C ASN A 115 -9.45 13.13 2.82
N HIS A 116 -10.38 12.24 3.09
CA HIS A 116 -11.75 12.63 3.42
C HIS A 116 -12.11 12.36 4.86
#